data_1e312ec6ea0defd30bd656471b356e5a
#
_entry.id   1e312ec6ea0defd30bd656471b356e5a
#
_cell.length_a   1.000
_cell.length_b   1.000
_cell.length_c   1.000
_cell.angle_alpha   90.00
_cell.angle_beta   90.00
_cell.angle_gamma   90.00
#
_symmetry.space_group_name_H-M   'P 1'
#
loop_
_entity.id
_entity.type
_entity.pdbx_description
1 polymer ?
#
loop_
_entity_poly.entity_id
_entity_poly.type
_entity_poly.pdbx_seq_one_letter_code
_entity_poly.pdbx_strand_id
1 'polypeptide(L)'
;AAIRAELFTLRGSAAIPFEKAYGYALEASKKTGVRPAFILGIIAEESNLGENVGTGSWQVDMHPTRDRPIFEKITSSLGLNPNVMPVSKKPWYGWGGAMGPAQFIPSTWALYVGYEKANNYAYNPAKDRVGKLTGNTPANPWNPEDAITASALYLGDSGADTSTSRNEFIAAMCYLAGCGNANKKSLQFYGDDVMCLALKYQRSIDVLEGTNIAVSRQGDIYHAQCL
;
A
#
# COMPACT_ATOMS: atom_id res chain seq x y z
N ALA A 1 10.10 -16.26 15.28
CA ALA A 1 9.98 -14.81 14.98
C ALA A 1 11.35 -14.22 14.56
N ALA A 2 12.42 -14.44 15.34
CA ALA A 2 13.77 -13.91 15.05
C ALA A 2 14.31 -14.34 13.67
N ILE A 3 14.20 -15.62 13.31
CA ILE A 3 14.66 -16.16 12.02
C ILE A 3 13.92 -15.53 10.83
N ARG A 4 12.64 -15.15 10.98
CA ARG A 4 11.88 -14.46 9.90
C ARG A 4 12.34 -13.02 9.72
N ALA A 5 12.64 -12.30 10.80
CA ALA A 5 13.18 -10.95 10.74
C ALA A 5 14.60 -10.93 10.12
N GLU A 6 15.43 -11.93 10.48
CA GLU A 6 16.78 -12.08 9.95
C GLU A 6 16.78 -12.46 8.46
N LEU A 7 15.85 -13.31 8.02
CA LEU A 7 15.64 -13.63 6.59
C LEU A 7 15.14 -12.40 5.79
N PHE A 8 14.39 -11.51 6.40
CA PHE A 8 13.92 -10.28 5.76
C PHE A 8 15.08 -9.28 5.56
N THR A 9 15.97 -9.16 6.55
CA THR A 9 17.16 -8.31 6.48
C THR A 9 18.25 -8.85 5.56
N LEU A 10 18.38 -10.18 5.46
CA LEU A 10 19.37 -10.84 4.59
C LEU A 10 18.96 -10.89 3.11
N ARG A 11 17.67 -10.86 2.79
CA ARG A 11 17.20 -10.93 1.39
C ARG A 11 17.19 -9.59 0.67
N GLY A 12 17.38 -8.47 1.37
CA GLY A 12 17.07 -7.16 0.81
C GLY A 12 15.58 -7.09 0.40
N SER A 13 15.09 -5.93 0.04
CA SER A 13 13.78 -5.81 -0.57
C SER A 13 13.82 -6.40 -1.99
N ALA A 14 13.40 -7.64 -2.15
CA ALA A 14 13.19 -8.23 -3.47
C ALA A 14 11.78 -7.87 -3.94
N ALA A 15 11.64 -7.45 -5.20
CA ALA A 15 10.33 -7.22 -5.81
C ALA A 15 9.43 -8.46 -5.64
N ILE A 16 8.17 -8.23 -5.32
CA ILE A 16 7.17 -9.30 -5.27
C ILE A 16 6.95 -9.77 -6.73
N PRO A 17 7.11 -11.06 -7.04
CA PRO A 17 6.83 -11.55 -8.39
C PRO A 17 5.40 -11.19 -8.81
N PHE A 18 5.23 -10.79 -10.08
CA PHE A 18 3.96 -10.28 -10.59
C PHE A 18 2.78 -11.21 -10.31
N GLU A 19 2.93 -12.51 -10.60
CA GLU A 19 1.86 -13.50 -10.40
C GLU A 19 1.43 -13.59 -8.92
N LYS A 20 2.41 -13.45 -8.01
CA LYS A 20 2.14 -13.47 -6.57
C LYS A 20 1.45 -12.19 -6.11
N ALA A 21 1.93 -11.02 -6.59
CA ALA A 21 1.29 -9.72 -6.31
C ALA A 21 -0.14 -9.69 -6.87
N TYR A 22 -0.33 -10.22 -8.08
CA TYR A 22 -1.66 -10.34 -8.70
C TYR A 22 -2.58 -11.26 -7.90
N GLY A 23 -2.10 -12.40 -7.43
CA GLY A 23 -2.88 -13.29 -6.56
C GLY A 23 -3.38 -12.58 -5.30
N TYR A 24 -2.53 -11.84 -4.60
CA TYR A 24 -2.93 -11.05 -3.44
C TYR A 24 -3.91 -9.91 -3.80
N ALA A 25 -3.67 -9.20 -4.90
CA ALA A 25 -4.55 -8.14 -5.37
C ALA A 25 -5.93 -8.68 -5.77
N LEU A 26 -6.00 -9.86 -6.38
CA LEU A 26 -7.25 -10.53 -6.75
C LEU A 26 -8.07 -10.92 -5.52
N GLU A 27 -7.45 -11.50 -4.50
CA GLU A 27 -8.12 -11.83 -3.24
C GLU A 27 -8.60 -10.58 -2.49
N ALA A 28 -7.79 -9.53 -2.46
CA ALA A 28 -8.18 -8.25 -1.88
C ALA A 28 -9.34 -7.60 -2.66
N SER A 29 -9.30 -7.66 -4.00
CA SER A 29 -10.35 -7.16 -4.90
C SER A 29 -11.72 -7.80 -4.62
N LYS A 30 -11.77 -9.11 -4.44
CA LYS A 30 -13.01 -9.84 -4.12
C LYS A 30 -13.67 -9.34 -2.84
N LYS A 31 -12.89 -8.79 -1.91
CA LYS A 31 -13.34 -8.33 -0.59
C LYS A 31 -13.64 -6.84 -0.52
N THR A 32 -13.05 -6.05 -1.41
CA THR A 32 -13.11 -4.58 -1.38
C THR A 32 -13.82 -3.96 -2.59
N GLY A 33 -14.01 -4.73 -3.67
CA GLY A 33 -14.53 -4.21 -4.95
C GLY A 33 -13.51 -3.43 -5.77
N VAL A 34 -12.31 -3.18 -5.24
CA VAL A 34 -11.27 -2.40 -5.95
C VAL A 34 -10.59 -3.27 -7.00
N ARG A 35 -10.45 -2.78 -8.21
CA ARG A 35 -9.88 -3.48 -9.37
C ARG A 35 -8.43 -3.92 -9.12
N PRO A 36 -8.04 -5.21 -9.38
CA PRO A 36 -6.69 -5.71 -9.09
C PRO A 36 -5.58 -4.90 -9.76
N ALA A 37 -5.78 -4.51 -11.03
CA ALA A 37 -4.81 -3.72 -11.77
C ALA A 37 -4.56 -2.34 -11.13
N PHE A 38 -5.58 -1.72 -10.53
CA PHE A 38 -5.43 -0.45 -9.83
C PHE A 38 -4.68 -0.61 -8.50
N ILE A 39 -4.98 -1.66 -7.74
CA ILE A 39 -4.22 -2.00 -6.52
C ILE A 39 -2.74 -2.18 -6.86
N LEU A 40 -2.42 -2.95 -7.92
CA LEU A 40 -1.05 -3.16 -8.38
C LEU A 40 -0.39 -1.87 -8.83
N GLY A 41 -1.13 -0.95 -9.47
CA GLY A 41 -0.64 0.37 -9.84
C GLY A 41 -0.13 1.16 -8.65
N ILE A 42 -0.90 1.18 -7.55
CA ILE A 42 -0.48 1.81 -6.28
C ILE A 42 0.79 1.15 -5.71
N ILE A 43 0.81 -0.17 -5.58
CA ILE A 43 1.98 -0.88 -5.00
C ILE A 43 3.23 -0.69 -5.86
N ALA A 44 3.08 -0.59 -7.18
CA ALA A 44 4.19 -0.31 -8.08
C ALA A 44 4.71 1.13 -7.92
N GLU A 45 3.81 2.10 -7.83
CA GLU A 45 4.18 3.50 -7.61
C GLU A 45 4.89 3.69 -6.27
N GLU A 46 4.37 3.09 -5.20
CA GLU A 46 4.90 3.26 -3.85
C GLU A 46 6.27 2.60 -3.65
N SER A 47 6.51 1.43 -4.24
CA SER A 47 7.68 0.63 -3.90
C SER A 47 8.25 -0.24 -5.02
N ASN A 48 7.81 -0.07 -6.26
CA ASN A 48 8.12 -0.98 -7.36
C ASN A 48 7.84 -2.44 -6.96
N LEU A 49 6.61 -2.72 -6.56
CA LEU A 49 6.17 -4.03 -6.05
C LEU A 49 7.01 -4.54 -4.86
N GLY A 50 7.39 -3.66 -3.95
CA GLY A 50 8.13 -4.02 -2.74
C GLY A 50 9.65 -4.09 -2.89
N GLU A 51 10.21 -3.76 -4.05
CA GLU A 51 11.65 -3.66 -4.25
C GLU A 51 12.25 -2.53 -3.41
N ASN A 52 11.53 -1.42 -3.27
CA ASN A 52 11.98 -0.19 -2.61
C ASN A 52 11.15 0.12 -1.35
N VAL A 53 11.34 -0.63 -0.29
CA VAL A 53 10.63 -0.41 0.99
C VAL A 53 11.33 0.62 1.92
N GLY A 54 12.34 1.30 1.39
CA GLY A 54 13.08 2.35 2.09
C GLY A 54 14.35 1.88 2.79
N THR A 55 15.22 2.84 3.09
CA THR A 55 16.52 2.66 3.78
C THR A 55 16.66 3.64 4.93
N GLY A 56 15.57 4.20 5.42
CA GLY A 56 15.52 5.14 6.54
C GLY A 56 15.54 4.45 7.89
N SER A 57 15.68 5.26 8.92
CA SER A 57 15.67 4.87 10.33
C SER A 57 14.46 5.50 11.02
N TRP A 58 13.72 4.74 11.78
CA TRP A 58 12.51 5.23 12.44
C TRP A 58 12.79 6.38 13.42
N GLN A 59 13.96 6.39 14.09
CA GLN A 59 14.33 7.45 15.02
C GLN A 59 14.62 8.78 14.35
N VAL A 60 15.08 8.75 13.09
CA VAL A 60 15.48 9.94 12.33
C VAL A 60 14.39 10.39 11.38
N ASP A 61 13.84 9.45 10.62
CA ASP A 61 13.02 9.74 9.46
C ASP A 61 11.52 9.85 9.77
N MET A 62 11.02 9.21 10.84
CA MET A 62 9.62 9.29 11.24
C MET A 62 9.26 10.53 12.02
N HIS A 63 8.02 10.98 11.84
CA HIS A 63 7.45 12.07 12.65
C HIS A 63 7.44 11.69 14.15
N PRO A 64 8.12 12.50 15.03
CA PRO A 64 8.44 12.08 16.40
C PRO A 64 7.23 11.81 17.28
N THR A 65 6.18 12.58 17.16
CA THR A 65 5.00 12.50 18.05
C THR A 65 3.80 11.80 17.42
N ARG A 66 3.71 11.78 16.09
CA ARG A 66 2.60 11.16 15.37
C ARG A 66 2.86 9.67 15.11
N ASP A 67 4.05 9.33 14.59
CA ASP A 67 4.30 8.01 14.03
C ASP A 67 5.20 7.12 14.89
N ARG A 68 6.26 7.67 15.53
CA ARG A 68 7.19 6.86 16.33
C ARG A 68 6.52 6.05 17.44
N PRO A 69 5.59 6.63 18.25
CA PRO A 69 4.92 5.86 19.31
C PRO A 69 4.09 4.70 18.76
N ILE A 70 3.47 4.88 17.59
CA ILE A 70 2.66 3.84 16.92
C ILE A 70 3.56 2.77 16.34
N PHE A 71 4.67 3.16 15.72
CA PHE A 71 5.65 2.25 15.14
C PHE A 71 6.22 1.27 16.18
N GLU A 72 6.55 1.77 17.36
CA GLU A 72 7.02 0.94 18.48
C GLU A 72 5.95 -0.07 18.91
N LYS A 73 4.67 0.31 18.90
CA LYS A 73 3.56 -0.62 19.19
C LYS A 73 3.38 -1.66 18.09
N ILE A 74 3.45 -1.27 16.84
CA ILE A 74 3.37 -2.18 15.70
C ILE A 74 4.50 -3.21 15.77
N THR A 75 5.74 -2.75 15.87
CA THR A 75 6.90 -3.66 15.89
C THR A 75 6.90 -4.56 17.12
N SER A 76 6.54 -4.03 18.30
CA SER A 76 6.43 -4.81 19.53
C SER A 76 5.37 -5.91 19.43
N SER A 77 4.17 -5.62 18.93
CA SER A 77 3.10 -6.63 18.81
C SER A 77 3.40 -7.69 17.76
N LEU A 78 4.24 -7.37 16.77
CA LEU A 78 4.74 -8.30 15.77
C LEU A 78 5.99 -9.08 16.23
N GLY A 79 6.57 -8.74 17.38
CA GLY A 79 7.83 -9.33 17.86
C GLY A 79 9.03 -8.94 16.98
N LEU A 80 8.98 -7.77 16.32
CA LEU A 80 10.02 -7.29 15.43
C LEU A 80 10.95 -6.31 16.15
N ASN A 81 12.23 -6.29 15.77
CA ASN A 81 13.17 -5.27 16.24
C ASN A 81 12.99 -3.97 15.43
N PRO A 82 12.53 -2.86 16.03
CA PRO A 82 12.28 -1.61 15.30
C PRO A 82 13.52 -1.05 14.62
N ASN A 83 14.73 -1.32 15.15
CA ASN A 83 15.98 -0.77 14.64
C ASN A 83 16.45 -1.40 13.32
N VAL A 84 15.88 -2.54 12.92
CA VAL A 84 16.23 -3.23 11.67
C VAL A 84 15.09 -3.24 10.66
N MET A 85 13.91 -2.75 11.04
CA MET A 85 12.79 -2.69 10.11
C MET A 85 12.95 -1.51 9.14
N PRO A 86 12.93 -1.78 7.82
CA PRO A 86 13.13 -0.73 6.82
C PRO A 86 11.92 0.20 6.77
N VAL A 87 12.20 1.49 6.64
CA VAL A 87 11.20 2.55 6.46
C VAL A 87 11.70 3.57 5.45
N SER A 88 10.82 4.37 4.86
CA SER A 88 11.22 5.41 3.92
C SER A 88 12.04 6.50 4.62
N LYS A 89 13.01 7.08 3.89
CA LYS A 89 13.78 8.25 4.35
C LYS A 89 12.91 9.49 4.40
N LYS A 90 13.25 10.40 5.32
CA LYS A 90 12.65 11.72 5.40
C LYS A 90 13.08 12.56 4.18
N PRO A 91 12.10 13.02 3.37
CA PRO A 91 12.39 13.98 2.31
C PRO A 91 12.65 15.38 2.89
N TRP A 92 13.19 16.29 2.09
CA TRP A 92 13.48 17.66 2.52
C TRP A 92 12.23 18.48 2.89
N TYR A 93 11.06 18.09 2.38
CA TYR A 93 9.78 18.81 2.54
C TYR A 93 8.81 18.17 3.56
N GLY A 94 9.21 17.11 4.25
CA GLY A 94 8.27 16.42 5.14
C GLY A 94 8.92 15.38 6.04
N TRP A 95 8.16 14.33 6.35
CA TRP A 95 8.59 13.18 7.13
C TRP A 95 8.51 11.92 6.29
N GLY A 96 9.44 10.99 6.52
CA GLY A 96 9.41 9.64 6.01
C GLY A 96 8.77 8.68 6.99
N GLY A 97 9.27 7.45 7.02
CA GLY A 97 8.81 6.44 7.96
C GLY A 97 7.68 5.57 7.42
N ALA A 98 7.44 5.61 6.12
CA ALA A 98 6.52 4.71 5.45
C ALA A 98 7.05 3.27 5.47
N MET A 99 6.16 2.29 5.68
CA MET A 99 6.47 0.90 5.97
C MET A 99 6.05 -0.03 4.82
N GLY A 100 6.95 -0.95 4.46
CA GLY A 100 6.65 -2.09 3.58
C GLY A 100 6.24 -1.73 2.16
N PRO A 101 5.71 -2.70 1.38
CA PRO A 101 5.39 -2.51 -0.03
C PRO A 101 4.34 -1.44 -0.33
N ALA A 102 3.40 -1.21 0.59
CA ALA A 102 2.32 -0.25 0.44
C ALA A 102 2.65 1.14 0.99
N GLN A 103 3.83 1.33 1.56
CA GLN A 103 4.34 2.60 2.07
C GLN A 103 3.39 3.35 3.02
N PHE A 104 2.63 2.63 3.85
CA PHE A 104 1.83 3.25 4.90
C PHE A 104 2.70 3.82 6.02
N ILE A 105 2.48 5.09 6.38
CA ILE A 105 2.99 5.62 7.65
C ILE A 105 2.27 4.96 8.82
N PRO A 106 2.91 4.83 10.00
CA PRO A 106 2.32 4.14 11.17
C PRO A 106 0.94 4.63 11.56
N SER A 107 0.70 5.94 11.52
CA SER A 107 -0.60 6.52 11.87
C SER A 107 -1.73 6.13 10.90
N THR A 108 -1.44 5.97 9.62
CA THR A 108 -2.42 5.48 8.63
C THR A 108 -2.63 3.97 8.79
N TRP A 109 -1.57 3.18 8.95
CA TRP A 109 -1.65 1.73 9.20
C TRP A 109 -2.53 1.40 10.39
N ALA A 110 -2.39 2.17 11.47
CA ALA A 110 -3.14 2.00 12.72
C ALA A 110 -4.66 2.04 12.52
N LEU A 111 -5.15 2.80 11.55
CA LEU A 111 -6.59 2.90 11.24
C LEU A 111 -7.18 1.59 10.70
N TYR A 112 -6.34 0.75 10.07
CA TYR A 112 -6.75 -0.49 9.42
C TYR A 112 -6.48 -1.73 10.27
N VAL A 113 -5.53 -1.63 11.23
CA VAL A 113 -5.03 -2.78 11.99
C VAL A 113 -5.33 -2.68 13.50
N GLY A 114 -6.13 -1.72 13.92
CA GLY A 114 -6.67 -1.66 15.27
C GLY A 114 -5.70 -1.17 16.34
N TYR A 115 -4.80 -0.24 15.99
CA TYR A 115 -3.98 0.48 16.98
C TYR A 115 -4.63 1.84 17.28
N GLU A 116 -5.48 1.89 18.31
CA GLU A 116 -6.29 3.08 18.60
C GLU A 116 -5.64 3.99 19.64
N LYS A 117 -5.65 5.31 19.38
CA LYS A 117 -5.10 6.32 20.29
C LYS A 117 -5.74 6.27 21.69
N ALA A 118 -7.04 5.96 21.77
CA ALA A 118 -7.78 5.91 23.02
C ALA A 118 -7.23 4.89 24.02
N ASN A 119 -6.56 3.83 23.56
CA ASN A 119 -5.92 2.80 24.40
C ASN A 119 -4.39 2.82 24.30
N ASN A 120 -3.80 3.99 24.05
CA ASN A 120 -2.36 4.17 23.90
C ASN A 120 -1.75 3.28 22.80
N TYR A 121 -2.47 3.11 21.70
CA TYR A 121 -2.09 2.27 20.56
C TYR A 121 -1.81 0.80 20.91
N ALA A 122 -2.40 0.27 21.97
CA ALA A 122 -2.39 -1.17 22.21
C ALA A 122 -3.18 -1.88 21.10
N TYR A 123 -2.65 -3.00 20.60
CA TYR A 123 -3.29 -3.76 19.54
C TYR A 123 -4.65 -4.33 19.97
N ASN A 124 -5.67 -4.10 19.15
CA ASN A 124 -7.02 -4.64 19.32
C ASN A 124 -7.41 -5.52 18.12
N PRO A 125 -7.38 -6.87 18.26
CA PRO A 125 -7.69 -7.78 17.17
C PRO A 125 -9.13 -7.63 16.63
N ALA A 126 -10.06 -7.15 17.46
CA ALA A 126 -11.43 -6.89 17.02
C ALA A 126 -11.54 -5.76 15.99
N LYS A 127 -10.54 -4.89 15.91
CA LYS A 127 -10.46 -3.75 15.00
C LYS A 127 -9.50 -3.98 13.83
N ASP A 128 -8.77 -5.09 13.80
CA ASP A 128 -7.87 -5.44 12.70
C ASP A 128 -8.67 -5.85 11.46
N ARG A 129 -8.90 -4.89 10.56
CA ARG A 129 -9.61 -5.11 9.30
C ARG A 129 -8.78 -5.95 8.32
N VAL A 130 -7.46 -5.70 8.29
CA VAL A 130 -6.52 -6.42 7.42
C VAL A 130 -6.39 -7.86 7.87
N GLY A 131 -6.07 -8.10 9.14
CA GLY A 131 -5.89 -9.43 9.69
C GLY A 131 -7.14 -10.32 9.58
N LYS A 132 -8.34 -9.74 9.68
CA LYS A 132 -9.60 -10.47 9.42
C LYS A 132 -9.73 -10.96 7.99
N LEU A 133 -9.13 -10.28 7.02
CA LEU A 133 -9.19 -10.63 5.62
C LEU A 133 -8.07 -11.58 5.19
N THR A 134 -6.87 -11.45 5.78
CA THR A 134 -5.69 -12.24 5.42
C THR A 134 -5.47 -13.44 6.33
N GLY A 135 -6.03 -13.44 7.53
CA GLY A 135 -5.79 -14.44 8.56
C GLY A 135 -4.53 -14.17 9.40
N ASN A 136 -3.76 -13.13 9.09
CA ASN A 136 -2.56 -12.74 9.85
C ASN A 136 -2.93 -11.79 11.00
N THR A 137 -2.69 -12.19 12.24
CA THR A 137 -3.11 -11.43 13.43
C THR A 137 -1.96 -11.26 14.41
N PRO A 138 -1.42 -10.06 14.64
CA PRO A 138 -1.68 -8.79 13.95
C PRO A 138 -1.22 -8.83 12.49
N ALA A 139 -1.88 -8.06 11.62
CA ALA A 139 -1.40 -7.85 10.27
C ALA A 139 -0.05 -7.11 10.29
N ASN A 140 0.82 -7.45 9.32
CA ASN A 140 2.20 -6.98 9.25
C ASN A 140 2.43 -6.10 8.01
N PRO A 141 2.80 -4.81 8.15
CA PRO A 141 2.98 -3.91 7.00
C PRO A 141 4.11 -4.32 6.04
N TRP A 142 5.05 -5.16 6.47
CA TRP A 142 6.09 -5.73 5.62
C TRP A 142 5.72 -7.08 4.98
N ASN A 143 4.58 -7.66 5.33
CA ASN A 143 4.02 -8.81 4.65
C ASN A 143 3.33 -8.35 3.37
N PRO A 144 3.68 -8.86 2.17
CA PRO A 144 3.09 -8.42 0.92
C PRO A 144 1.56 -8.58 0.84
N GLU A 145 1.01 -9.66 1.35
CA GLU A 145 -0.43 -9.92 1.36
C GLU A 145 -1.17 -8.91 2.23
N ASP A 146 -0.67 -8.65 3.44
CA ASP A 146 -1.26 -7.68 4.37
C ASP A 146 -1.17 -6.25 3.82
N ALA A 147 -0.01 -5.88 3.26
CA ALA A 147 0.22 -4.58 2.67
C ALA A 147 -0.71 -4.30 1.47
N ILE A 148 -0.85 -5.25 0.55
CA ILE A 148 -1.74 -5.17 -0.61
C ILE A 148 -3.20 -5.12 -0.16
N THR A 149 -3.59 -5.91 0.83
CA THR A 149 -4.96 -5.90 1.39
C THR A 149 -5.27 -4.58 2.08
N ALA A 150 -4.32 -4.01 2.83
CA ALA A 150 -4.48 -2.69 3.44
C ALA A 150 -4.66 -1.59 2.40
N SER A 151 -3.88 -1.63 1.30
CA SER A 151 -4.04 -0.71 0.18
C SER A 151 -5.43 -0.82 -0.44
N ALA A 152 -5.90 -2.03 -0.71
CA ALA A 152 -7.24 -2.25 -1.26
C ALA A 152 -8.35 -1.71 -0.35
N LEU A 153 -8.23 -1.90 0.97
CA LEU A 153 -9.17 -1.32 1.95
C LEU A 153 -9.14 0.21 1.92
N TYR A 154 -7.95 0.83 1.90
CA TYR A 154 -7.81 2.28 1.82
C TYR A 154 -8.44 2.85 0.55
N LEU A 155 -8.18 2.21 -0.59
CA LEU A 155 -8.69 2.62 -1.89
C LEU A 155 -10.21 2.47 -1.97
N GLY A 156 -10.77 1.38 -1.44
CA GLY A 156 -12.21 1.18 -1.34
C GLY A 156 -12.88 2.23 -0.46
N ASP A 157 -12.33 2.49 0.74
CA ASP A 157 -12.81 3.55 1.65
C ASP A 157 -12.69 4.95 0.99
N SER A 158 -11.82 5.11 -0.02
CA SER A 158 -11.66 6.34 -0.81
C SER A 158 -12.52 6.39 -2.09
N GLY A 159 -13.40 5.40 -2.30
CA GLY A 159 -14.39 5.37 -3.38
C GLY A 159 -13.96 4.65 -4.66
N ALA A 160 -12.84 3.92 -4.65
CA ALA A 160 -12.37 3.17 -5.83
C ALA A 160 -13.11 1.84 -6.06
N ASP A 161 -14.00 1.42 -5.17
CA ASP A 161 -14.85 0.24 -5.27
C ASP A 161 -15.86 0.30 -6.44
N THR A 162 -16.14 1.50 -6.94
CA THR A 162 -16.99 1.71 -8.12
C THR A 162 -16.28 1.46 -9.45
N SER A 163 -14.96 1.27 -9.44
CA SER A 163 -14.10 0.96 -10.61
C SER A 163 -14.24 1.93 -11.80
N THR A 164 -14.56 3.20 -11.54
CA THR A 164 -14.52 4.24 -12.56
C THR A 164 -13.15 4.91 -12.57
N SER A 165 -12.61 5.25 -13.76
CA SER A 165 -11.30 5.91 -13.89
C SER A 165 -11.20 7.19 -13.05
N ARG A 166 -12.29 7.94 -12.95
CA ARG A 166 -12.34 9.16 -12.11
C ARG A 166 -12.18 8.85 -10.63
N ASN A 167 -12.89 7.84 -10.12
CA ASN A 167 -12.85 7.49 -8.70
C ASN A 167 -11.52 6.86 -8.33
N GLU A 168 -10.95 6.00 -9.20
CA GLU A 168 -9.60 5.47 -9.04
C GLU A 168 -8.57 6.60 -8.98
N PHE A 169 -8.63 7.58 -9.89
CA PHE A 169 -7.74 8.74 -9.86
C PHE A 169 -7.84 9.51 -8.54
N ILE A 170 -9.05 9.82 -8.08
CA ILE A 170 -9.27 10.53 -6.81
C ILE A 170 -8.73 9.70 -5.63
N ALA A 171 -8.97 8.39 -5.62
CA ALA A 171 -8.47 7.49 -4.58
C ALA A 171 -6.94 7.42 -4.56
N ALA A 172 -6.28 7.44 -5.73
CA ALA A 172 -4.82 7.56 -5.83
C ALA A 172 -4.33 8.87 -5.21
N MET A 173 -4.99 9.99 -5.50
CA MET A 173 -4.66 11.28 -4.90
C MET A 173 -4.87 11.28 -3.38
N CYS A 174 -5.90 10.59 -2.88
CA CYS A 174 -6.11 10.38 -1.45
C CYS A 174 -4.96 9.58 -0.83
N TYR A 175 -4.46 8.57 -1.55
CA TYR A 175 -3.37 7.72 -1.07
C TYR A 175 -2.09 8.52 -0.82
N LEU A 176 -1.70 9.36 -1.78
CA LEU A 176 -0.53 10.22 -1.66
C LEU A 176 -0.61 11.23 -0.51
N ALA A 177 -1.75 11.92 -0.37
CA ALA A 177 -1.79 13.15 0.44
C ALA A 177 -2.99 13.27 1.39
N GLY A 178 -3.81 12.22 1.48
CA GLY A 178 -5.10 12.25 2.17
C GLY A 178 -6.20 12.95 1.36
N CYS A 179 -7.45 12.50 1.49
CA CYS A 179 -8.57 12.96 0.66
C CYS A 179 -8.85 14.47 0.76
N GLY A 180 -8.52 15.11 1.87
CA GLY A 180 -8.62 16.58 1.99
C GLY A 180 -7.71 17.36 1.02
N ASN A 181 -6.70 16.72 0.45
CA ASN A 181 -5.75 17.29 -0.49
C ASN A 181 -5.88 16.74 -1.93
N ALA A 182 -6.79 15.81 -2.19
CA ALA A 182 -6.93 15.12 -3.46
C ALA A 182 -7.19 16.03 -4.68
N ASN A 183 -7.70 17.25 -4.46
CA ASN A 183 -7.95 18.21 -5.54
C ASN A 183 -6.79 19.14 -5.86
N LYS A 184 -5.61 18.98 -5.21
CA LYS A 184 -4.44 19.83 -5.46
C LYS A 184 -3.80 19.50 -6.79
N LYS A 185 -3.79 20.48 -7.72
CA LYS A 185 -3.18 20.33 -9.06
C LYS A 185 -1.71 19.92 -9.01
N SER A 186 -0.96 20.40 -8.03
CA SER A 186 0.48 20.07 -7.86
C SER A 186 0.75 18.60 -7.55
N LEU A 187 -0.27 17.81 -7.23
CA LEU A 187 -0.16 16.40 -6.88
C LEU A 187 -0.73 15.47 -7.96
N GLN A 188 -1.31 16.02 -9.05
CA GLN A 188 -1.97 15.23 -10.10
C GLN A 188 -1.03 14.24 -10.80
N PHE A 189 0.27 14.57 -10.86
CA PHE A 189 1.27 13.67 -11.43
C PHE A 189 1.21 12.26 -10.84
N TYR A 190 1.00 12.14 -9.52
CA TYR A 190 0.89 10.83 -8.87
C TYR A 190 -0.34 10.05 -9.35
N GLY A 191 -1.48 10.71 -9.45
CA GLY A 191 -2.69 10.08 -9.98
C GLY A 191 -2.50 9.62 -11.43
N ASP A 192 -1.86 10.44 -12.27
CA ASP A 192 -1.56 10.11 -13.66
C ASP A 192 -0.61 8.89 -13.75
N ASP A 193 0.48 8.88 -12.96
CA ASP A 193 1.45 7.79 -12.91
C ASP A 193 0.79 6.47 -12.47
N VAL A 194 0.00 6.51 -11.39
CA VAL A 194 -0.74 5.33 -10.90
C VAL A 194 -1.72 4.81 -11.94
N MET A 195 -2.46 5.69 -12.64
CA MET A 195 -3.41 5.26 -13.66
C MET A 195 -2.69 4.63 -14.87
N CYS A 196 -1.53 5.15 -15.26
CA CYS A 196 -0.69 4.55 -16.30
C CYS A 196 -0.17 3.16 -15.89
N LEU A 197 0.29 3.01 -14.64
CA LEU A 197 0.69 1.71 -14.11
C LEU A 197 -0.48 0.73 -14.06
N ALA A 198 -1.66 1.19 -13.64
CA ALA A 198 -2.86 0.36 -13.62
C ALA A 198 -3.26 -0.14 -15.01
N LEU A 199 -3.13 0.68 -16.06
CA LEU A 199 -3.33 0.24 -17.45
C LEU A 199 -2.30 -0.79 -17.87
N LYS A 200 -1.03 -0.60 -17.54
CA LYS A 200 0.04 -1.57 -17.81
C LYS A 200 -0.24 -2.92 -17.14
N TYR A 201 -0.62 -2.91 -15.85
CA TYR A 201 -0.96 -4.14 -15.13
C TYR A 201 -2.23 -4.80 -15.64
N GLN A 202 -3.24 -4.02 -16.08
CA GLN A 202 -4.42 -4.61 -16.72
C GLN A 202 -4.06 -5.43 -17.95
N ARG A 203 -3.19 -4.90 -18.82
CA ARG A 203 -2.71 -5.63 -20.01
C ARG A 203 -1.97 -6.93 -19.61
N SER A 204 -1.15 -6.87 -18.55
CA SER A 204 -0.45 -8.06 -18.07
C SER A 204 -1.41 -9.11 -17.51
N ILE A 205 -2.45 -8.68 -16.81
CA ILE A 205 -3.53 -9.56 -16.30
C ILE A 205 -4.30 -10.18 -17.46
N ASP A 206 -4.69 -9.37 -18.47
CA ASP A 206 -5.43 -9.85 -19.63
C ASP A 206 -4.65 -10.94 -20.40
N VAL A 207 -3.33 -10.77 -20.52
CA VAL A 207 -2.45 -11.80 -21.10
C VAL A 207 -2.41 -13.06 -20.23
N LEU A 208 -2.26 -12.91 -18.89
CA LEU A 208 -2.19 -14.04 -17.96
C LEU A 208 -3.49 -14.85 -17.95
N GLU A 209 -4.63 -14.18 -18.04
CA GLU A 209 -5.96 -14.79 -18.03
C GLU A 209 -6.40 -15.31 -19.41
N GLY A 210 -5.60 -15.09 -20.47
CA GLY A 210 -5.94 -15.48 -21.83
C GLY A 210 -7.16 -14.72 -22.39
N THR A 211 -7.52 -13.61 -21.78
CA THR A 211 -8.58 -12.74 -22.28
C THR A 211 -8.05 -12.01 -23.50
N ASN A 212 -8.74 -12.14 -24.66
CA ASN A 212 -8.40 -11.39 -25.84
C ASN A 212 -8.34 -9.90 -25.49
N ILE A 213 -7.19 -9.28 -25.78
CA ILE A 213 -6.98 -7.83 -25.68
C ILE A 213 -7.84 -7.17 -26.77
N ALA A 214 -9.13 -7.32 -26.68
CA ALA A 214 -10.05 -6.50 -27.44
C ALA A 214 -9.92 -5.10 -26.82
N VAL A 215 -9.37 -4.19 -27.59
CA VAL A 215 -9.21 -2.75 -27.35
C VAL A 215 -10.57 -2.12 -27.01
N SER A 216 -11.13 -2.42 -25.85
CA SER A 216 -12.51 -2.05 -25.50
C SER A 216 -12.62 -0.94 -24.46
N ARG A 217 -11.54 -0.22 -24.17
CA ARG A 217 -11.60 1.03 -23.43
C ARG A 217 -11.18 2.22 -24.28
N GLN A 218 -11.76 2.29 -25.49
CA GLN A 218 -11.77 3.46 -26.34
C GLN A 218 -12.59 4.54 -25.62
N GLY A 219 -11.92 5.47 -24.94
CA GLY A 219 -12.55 6.54 -24.16
C GLY A 219 -11.91 6.81 -22.80
N ASP A 220 -10.93 5.99 -22.39
CA ASP A 220 -10.17 6.29 -21.19
C ASP A 220 -9.13 7.38 -21.51
N ILE A 221 -9.30 8.55 -20.89
CA ILE A 221 -8.42 9.72 -21.07
C ILE A 221 -6.95 9.41 -20.79
N TYR A 222 -6.68 8.40 -19.95
CA TYR A 222 -5.31 7.98 -19.59
C TYR A 222 -4.64 7.12 -20.66
N HIS A 223 -5.39 6.47 -21.56
CA HIS A 223 -4.82 5.60 -22.59
C HIS A 223 -3.88 6.35 -23.56
N ALA A 224 -4.20 7.59 -23.88
CA ALA A 224 -3.40 8.44 -24.77
C ALA A 224 -2.16 9.06 -24.08
N GLN A 225 -2.15 9.16 -22.76
CA GLN A 225 -1.06 9.76 -21.99
C GLN A 225 0.00 8.74 -21.55
N CYS A 226 -0.35 7.44 -21.52
CA CYS A 226 0.53 6.36 -21.06
C CYS A 226 1.25 5.60 -22.18
N LEU A 227 1.06 6.00 -23.44
CA LEU A 227 1.73 5.46 -24.63
C LEU A 227 2.90 6.33 -25.04
#